data_b3a4760c49e6ff9a43f3a802e7ec82ce
#
_entry.id   b3a4760c49e6ff9a43f3a802e7ec82ce
#
_cell.length_a   1.000
_cell.length_b   1.000
_cell.length_c   1.000
_cell.angle_alpha   90.00
_cell.angle_beta   90.00
_cell.angle_gamma   90.00
#
_symmetry.space_group_name_H-M   'P 1'
#
loop_
_entity.id
_entity.type
_entity.pdbx_description
1 polymer ?
#
loop_
_entity_poly.entity_id
_entity_poly.type
_entity_poly.pdbx_seq_one_letter_code
_entity_poly.pdbx_strand_id
1 'polypeptide(L)'
;MHADRTSTTRFSVPVDAALRAAGWQPGRWDIKQAEVWADALREHASPAGHRHAVFPAAVEAWAEFGGLHINPAGTGRQVAPAILHLDPLHGLHLARTLGDLGRALDTEVCPLGAETDTQSVLAIDAEGGVYTLDHTGDWYVGPDIDHALTALIAGVEPRRLTTRL
;
A
#
# COMPACT_ATOMS: atom_id res chain seq x y z
N MET A 1 7.47 5.47 28.54
CA MET A 1 8.00 6.74 28.09
C MET A 1 8.46 6.72 26.66
N HIS A 2 9.42 5.88 26.38
CA HIS A 2 9.99 5.87 25.04
C HIS A 2 9.01 5.45 23.97
N ALA A 3 8.12 4.52 24.31
CA ALA A 3 7.12 4.07 23.35
C ALA A 3 6.21 5.22 22.92
N ASP A 4 5.86 6.09 23.85
CA ASP A 4 4.98 7.21 23.54
C ASP A 4 5.63 8.18 22.57
N ARG A 5 6.92 8.47 22.78
CA ARG A 5 7.62 9.37 21.88
C ARG A 5 7.75 8.77 20.49
N THR A 6 8.02 7.49 20.41
CA THR A 6 8.10 6.81 19.12
C THR A 6 6.79 6.92 18.38
N SER A 7 5.67 6.69 19.07
CA SER A 7 4.35 6.78 18.46
C SER A 7 4.03 8.19 17.98
N THR A 8 4.38 9.21 18.77
CA THR A 8 4.05 10.59 18.42
C THR A 8 4.89 11.13 17.28
N THR A 9 6.09 10.56 17.07
CA THR A 9 6.97 11.05 16.00
C THR A 9 6.86 10.25 14.71
N ARG A 10 6.13 9.15 14.73
CA ARG A 10 6.03 8.27 13.56
C ARG A 10 5.32 8.94 12.39
N PHE A 11 4.23 9.64 12.67
CA PHE A 11 3.46 10.35 11.65
C PHE A 11 3.26 11.80 12.06
N SER A 12 3.19 12.69 11.07
CA SER A 12 2.82 14.08 11.34
C SER A 12 1.39 14.14 11.89
N VAL A 13 1.04 15.26 12.52
CA VAL A 13 -0.28 15.40 13.15
C VAL A 13 -1.42 15.16 12.15
N PRO A 14 -1.42 15.75 10.93
CA PRO A 14 -2.53 15.51 10.00
C PRO A 14 -2.60 14.05 9.52
N VAL A 15 -1.45 13.42 9.30
CA VAL A 15 -1.42 12.03 8.86
C VAL A 15 -1.91 11.11 9.96
N ASP A 16 -1.43 11.32 11.18
CA ASP A 16 -1.86 10.55 12.35
C ASP A 16 -3.37 10.68 12.55
N ALA A 17 -3.90 11.90 12.41
CA ALA A 17 -5.34 12.14 12.57
C ALA A 17 -6.16 11.39 11.52
N ALA A 18 -5.70 11.39 10.27
CA ALA A 18 -6.40 10.66 9.19
C ALA A 18 -6.40 9.17 9.43
N LEU A 19 -5.27 8.62 9.89
CA LEU A 19 -5.17 7.20 10.21
C LEU A 19 -6.07 6.82 11.37
N ARG A 20 -6.08 7.61 12.43
CA ARG A 20 -6.94 7.33 13.59
C ARG A 20 -8.42 7.46 13.24
N ALA A 21 -8.78 8.41 12.41
CA ALA A 21 -10.16 8.55 11.95
C ALA A 21 -10.61 7.32 11.17
N ALA A 22 -9.66 6.64 10.50
CA ALA A 22 -9.94 5.42 9.75
C ALA A 22 -9.99 4.17 10.64
N GLY A 23 -9.56 4.29 11.91
CA GLY A 23 -9.57 3.18 12.85
C GLY A 23 -8.20 2.67 13.26
N TRP A 24 -7.14 3.27 12.76
CA TRP A 24 -5.78 2.88 13.14
C TRP A 24 -5.42 3.47 14.51
N GLN A 25 -4.61 2.72 15.26
CA GLN A 25 -3.93 3.24 16.43
C GLN A 25 -2.65 2.45 16.63
N PRO A 26 -1.68 3.00 17.37
CA PRO A 26 -0.43 2.28 17.62
C PRO A 26 -0.70 0.91 18.24
N GLY A 27 0.00 -0.09 17.73
CA GLY A 27 -0.18 -1.46 18.20
C GLY A 27 -1.24 -2.25 17.46
N ARG A 28 -1.95 -1.62 16.52
CA ARG A 28 -2.93 -2.36 15.72
C ARG A 28 -2.24 -3.48 14.95
N TRP A 29 -2.76 -4.69 15.11
CA TRP A 29 -2.12 -5.86 14.50
C TRP A 29 -3.14 -6.97 14.36
N ASP A 30 -3.62 -7.21 13.13
CA ASP A 30 -4.60 -8.25 12.85
C ASP A 30 -3.95 -9.28 11.93
N ILE A 31 -3.14 -10.15 12.53
CA ILE A 31 -2.43 -11.17 11.77
C ILE A 31 -3.38 -12.20 11.16
N LYS A 32 -4.50 -12.47 11.82
CA LYS A 32 -5.46 -13.44 11.29
C LYS A 32 -6.05 -12.96 9.96
N GLN A 33 -6.44 -11.69 9.90
CA GLN A 33 -6.95 -11.13 8.66
C GLN A 33 -5.86 -11.10 7.58
N ALA A 34 -4.65 -10.75 7.96
CA ALA A 34 -3.54 -10.76 7.01
C ALA A 34 -3.30 -12.15 6.44
N GLU A 35 -3.42 -13.18 7.27
CA GLU A 35 -3.23 -14.56 6.81
C GLU A 35 -4.35 -15.02 5.88
N VAL A 36 -5.59 -14.58 6.15
CA VAL A 36 -6.71 -14.87 5.25
C VAL A 36 -6.44 -14.28 3.87
N TRP A 37 -5.98 -13.04 3.81
CA TRP A 37 -5.63 -12.42 2.54
C TRP A 37 -4.44 -13.11 1.87
N ALA A 38 -3.43 -13.50 2.65
CA ALA A 38 -2.28 -14.23 2.11
C ALA A 38 -2.71 -15.54 1.46
N ASP A 39 -3.59 -16.28 2.12
CA ASP A 39 -4.10 -17.53 1.57
C ASP A 39 -4.91 -17.29 0.29
N ALA A 40 -5.78 -16.28 0.30
CA ALA A 40 -6.59 -15.97 -0.88
C ALA A 40 -5.71 -15.63 -2.09
N LEU A 41 -4.65 -14.84 -1.86
CA LEU A 41 -3.74 -14.46 -2.93
C LEU A 41 -2.92 -15.64 -3.42
N ARG A 42 -2.44 -16.50 -2.51
CA ARG A 42 -1.66 -17.68 -2.88
C ARG A 42 -2.48 -18.68 -3.68
N GLU A 43 -3.76 -18.82 -3.34
CA GLU A 43 -4.63 -19.79 -4.00
C GLU A 43 -5.11 -19.31 -5.35
N HIS A 44 -5.09 -18.02 -5.60
CA HIS A 44 -5.55 -17.48 -6.86
C HIS A 44 -4.53 -17.71 -7.97
N ALA A 45 -5.01 -18.16 -9.10
CA ALA A 45 -4.21 -18.24 -10.33
C ALA A 45 -5.01 -17.62 -11.45
N SER A 46 -4.35 -16.80 -12.28
CA SER A 46 -5.00 -16.24 -13.46
C SER A 46 -5.23 -17.34 -14.48
N PRO A 47 -6.08 -17.11 -15.51
CA PRO A 47 -6.28 -18.11 -16.57
C PRO A 47 -4.97 -18.53 -17.24
N ALA A 48 -3.97 -17.65 -17.31
CA ALA A 48 -2.67 -17.96 -17.88
C ALA A 48 -1.69 -18.53 -16.86
N GLY A 49 -2.13 -18.79 -15.62
CA GLY A 49 -1.30 -19.42 -14.62
C GLY A 49 -0.43 -18.48 -13.79
N HIS A 50 -0.63 -17.19 -13.91
CA HIS A 50 0.14 -16.24 -13.09
C HIS A 50 -0.35 -16.27 -11.66
N ARG A 51 0.59 -16.24 -10.71
CA ARG A 51 0.31 -16.30 -9.28
C ARG A 51 0.93 -15.12 -8.56
N HIS A 52 0.33 -14.75 -7.44
CA HIS A 52 0.86 -13.69 -6.59
C HIS A 52 2.05 -14.20 -5.78
N ALA A 53 3.03 -13.33 -5.59
CA ALA A 53 4.05 -13.52 -4.56
C ALA A 53 3.51 -12.99 -3.25
N VAL A 54 3.76 -13.68 -2.15
CA VAL A 54 3.38 -13.22 -0.81
C VAL A 54 4.62 -13.32 0.07
N PHE A 55 4.94 -12.24 0.78
CA PHE A 55 6.18 -12.13 1.53
C PHE A 55 5.95 -11.32 2.81
N PRO A 56 6.89 -11.38 3.77
CA PRO A 56 6.67 -10.78 5.09
C PRO A 56 6.32 -9.29 5.07
N ALA A 57 6.96 -8.48 4.23
CA ALA A 57 6.66 -7.05 4.19
C ALA A 57 5.19 -6.78 3.87
N ALA A 58 4.60 -7.54 2.95
CA ALA A 58 3.19 -7.40 2.61
C ALA A 58 2.30 -7.84 3.76
N VAL A 59 2.59 -8.99 4.35
CA VAL A 59 1.78 -9.52 5.46
C VAL A 59 1.78 -8.56 6.65
N GLU A 60 2.95 -8.01 6.97
CA GLU A 60 3.07 -7.05 8.07
C GLU A 60 2.27 -5.78 7.79
N ALA A 61 2.34 -5.26 6.57
CA ALA A 61 1.57 -4.08 6.20
C ALA A 61 0.08 -4.35 6.30
N TRP A 62 -0.38 -5.51 5.85
CA TRP A 62 -1.79 -5.89 5.97
C TRP A 62 -2.22 -6.05 7.42
N ALA A 63 -1.36 -6.60 8.27
CA ALA A 63 -1.69 -6.80 9.68
C ALA A 63 -1.90 -5.47 10.39
N GLU A 64 -1.07 -4.48 10.08
CA GLU A 64 -1.16 -3.18 10.76
C GLU A 64 -2.21 -2.28 10.15
N PHE A 65 -2.29 -2.20 8.82
CA PHE A 65 -3.10 -1.20 8.14
C PHE A 65 -4.26 -1.79 7.32
N GLY A 66 -4.31 -3.10 7.18
CA GLY A 66 -5.31 -3.72 6.33
C GLY A 66 -6.74 -3.44 6.77
N GLY A 67 -7.61 -3.25 5.80
CA GLY A 67 -9.02 -2.98 6.05
C GLY A 67 -9.35 -1.52 6.27
N LEU A 68 -8.37 -0.65 6.41
CA LEU A 68 -8.64 0.76 6.66
C LEU A 68 -9.17 1.46 5.41
N HIS A 69 -10.19 2.29 5.62
CA HIS A 69 -10.64 3.27 4.63
C HIS A 69 -10.15 4.63 5.09
N ILE A 70 -9.21 5.19 4.36
CA ILE A 70 -8.57 6.45 4.76
C ILE A 70 -9.10 7.55 3.84
N ASN A 71 -9.74 8.55 4.43
CA ASN A 71 -10.33 9.67 3.69
C ASN A 71 -9.77 10.96 4.27
N PRO A 72 -8.60 11.42 3.77
CA PRO A 72 -7.95 12.59 4.35
C PRO A 72 -8.73 13.86 4.09
N ALA A 73 -8.61 14.81 5.02
CA ALA A 73 -9.16 16.14 4.86
C ALA A 73 -8.11 17.07 4.25
N GLY A 74 -8.58 18.19 3.68
CA GLY A 74 -7.69 19.22 3.19
C GLY A 74 -7.42 19.13 1.69
N THR A 75 -6.52 19.99 1.22
CA THR A 75 -6.31 20.18 -0.20
C THR A 75 -5.04 19.48 -0.73
N GLY A 76 -4.22 18.95 0.16
CA GLY A 76 -2.96 18.33 -0.25
C GLY A 76 -1.85 19.35 -0.49
N ARG A 77 -0.62 18.86 -0.47
CA ARG A 77 0.56 19.71 -0.60
C ARG A 77 0.93 19.98 -2.06
N GLN A 78 0.78 18.98 -2.92
CA GLN A 78 1.13 19.09 -4.34
C GLN A 78 0.01 18.59 -5.22
N VAL A 79 -0.66 17.52 -4.79
CA VAL A 79 -1.80 16.93 -5.48
C VAL A 79 -2.88 16.67 -4.44
N ALA A 80 -4.06 16.30 -4.90
CA ALA A 80 -5.16 15.97 -3.98
C ALA A 80 -4.77 14.79 -3.09
N PRO A 81 -5.15 14.81 -1.80
CA PRO A 81 -4.92 13.64 -0.94
C PRO A 81 -5.65 12.42 -1.48
N ALA A 82 -5.01 11.26 -1.35
CA ALA A 82 -5.57 10.02 -1.86
C ALA A 82 -6.62 9.47 -0.90
N ILE A 83 -7.72 8.97 -1.44
CA ILE A 83 -8.72 8.22 -0.68
C ILE A 83 -8.36 6.74 -0.83
N LEU A 84 -8.03 6.08 0.28
CA LEU A 84 -7.42 4.76 0.24
C LEU A 84 -8.32 3.71 0.85
N HIS A 85 -8.31 2.52 0.24
CA HIS A 85 -8.86 1.31 0.85
C HIS A 85 -7.75 0.26 0.86
N LEU A 86 -7.25 -0.06 2.04
CA LEU A 86 -6.09 -0.95 2.18
C LEU A 86 -6.55 -2.40 2.26
N ASP A 87 -7.02 -2.91 1.15
CA ASP A 87 -7.49 -4.29 0.99
C ASP A 87 -6.75 -4.88 -0.21
N PRO A 88 -5.87 -5.88 0.03
CA PRO A 88 -5.06 -6.43 -1.06
C PRO A 88 -5.89 -7.15 -2.13
N LEU A 89 -7.13 -7.50 -1.85
CA LEU A 89 -7.97 -8.16 -2.85
C LEU A 89 -8.33 -7.24 -4.01
N HIS A 90 -8.13 -5.93 -3.89
CA HIS A 90 -8.22 -5.03 -5.04
C HIS A 90 -7.25 -5.43 -6.15
N GLY A 91 -6.14 -6.09 -5.81
CA GLY A 91 -5.18 -6.54 -6.80
C GLY A 91 -5.25 -8.03 -7.10
N LEU A 92 -6.31 -8.73 -6.67
CA LEU A 92 -6.38 -10.18 -6.81
C LEU A 92 -6.19 -10.64 -8.26
N HIS A 93 -6.77 -9.91 -9.21
CA HIS A 93 -6.72 -10.29 -10.63
C HIS A 93 -5.54 -9.67 -11.37
N LEU A 94 -4.56 -9.10 -10.66
CA LEU A 94 -3.42 -8.40 -11.24
C LEU A 94 -2.10 -9.16 -11.06
N ALA A 95 -2.16 -10.48 -10.88
CA ALA A 95 -0.95 -11.26 -10.64
C ALA A 95 0.09 -11.08 -11.75
N ARG A 96 -0.36 -11.04 -13.00
CA ARG A 96 0.54 -10.84 -14.13
C ARG A 96 1.16 -9.44 -14.11
N THR A 97 0.32 -8.42 -13.91
CA THR A 97 0.77 -7.03 -13.90
C THR A 97 1.79 -6.79 -12.80
N LEU A 98 1.49 -7.29 -11.60
CA LEU A 98 2.41 -7.13 -10.45
C LEU A 98 3.68 -7.96 -10.64
N GLY A 99 3.57 -9.12 -11.27
CA GLY A 99 4.74 -9.92 -11.60
C GLY A 99 5.64 -9.20 -12.60
N ASP A 100 5.06 -8.54 -13.59
CA ASP A 100 5.83 -7.76 -14.56
C ASP A 100 6.57 -6.61 -13.88
N LEU A 101 5.89 -5.89 -12.98
CA LEU A 101 6.52 -4.82 -12.22
C LEU A 101 7.67 -5.37 -11.37
N GLY A 102 7.46 -6.51 -10.72
CA GLY A 102 8.50 -7.13 -9.91
C GLY A 102 9.73 -7.46 -10.72
N ARG A 103 9.56 -8.00 -11.92
CA ARG A 103 10.69 -8.30 -12.80
C ARG A 103 11.43 -7.03 -13.20
N ALA A 104 10.71 -5.96 -13.49
CA ALA A 104 11.32 -4.68 -13.84
C ALA A 104 12.12 -4.09 -12.67
N LEU A 105 11.68 -4.34 -11.45
CA LEU A 105 12.31 -3.82 -10.24
C LEU A 105 13.31 -4.82 -9.62
N ASP A 106 13.39 -6.01 -10.18
CA ASP A 106 14.25 -7.09 -9.65
C ASP A 106 13.88 -7.44 -8.21
N THR A 107 12.58 -7.58 -7.95
CA THR A 107 12.05 -7.97 -6.65
C THR A 107 10.69 -8.60 -6.83
N GLU A 108 10.02 -8.96 -5.72
CA GLU A 108 8.65 -9.42 -5.75
C GLU A 108 7.72 -8.29 -5.36
N VAL A 109 6.52 -8.27 -5.93
CA VAL A 109 5.53 -7.22 -5.69
C VAL A 109 4.19 -7.87 -5.38
N CYS A 110 3.51 -7.31 -4.38
CA CYS A 110 2.27 -7.84 -3.83
C CYS A 110 1.24 -6.70 -3.74
N PRO A 111 -0.05 -6.98 -3.92
CA PRO A 111 -1.04 -5.91 -3.79
C PRO A 111 -1.16 -5.44 -2.34
N LEU A 112 -1.43 -4.16 -2.17
CA LEU A 112 -1.60 -3.52 -0.87
C LEU A 112 -3.00 -2.94 -0.69
N GLY A 113 -3.58 -2.39 -1.74
CA GLY A 113 -4.88 -1.74 -1.69
C GLY A 113 -5.16 -0.96 -2.95
N ALA A 114 -5.97 0.07 -2.83
CA ALA A 114 -6.34 0.91 -3.97
C ALA A 114 -6.63 2.34 -3.53
N GLU A 115 -6.47 3.27 -4.45
CA GLU A 115 -7.05 4.61 -4.35
C GLU A 115 -8.42 4.52 -4.98
N THR A 116 -9.46 4.79 -4.20
CA THR A 116 -10.82 4.50 -4.65
C THR A 116 -11.37 5.53 -5.63
N ASP A 117 -10.88 6.77 -5.58
CA ASP A 117 -11.35 7.82 -6.47
C ASP A 117 -10.66 7.77 -7.85
N THR A 118 -9.42 7.30 -7.93
CA THR A 118 -8.67 7.20 -9.18
C THR A 118 -8.59 5.79 -9.70
N GLN A 119 -9.00 4.81 -8.90
CA GLN A 119 -8.93 3.38 -9.22
C GLN A 119 -7.51 2.90 -9.47
N SER A 120 -6.53 3.61 -8.90
CA SER A 120 -5.14 3.15 -8.92
C SER A 120 -4.97 2.02 -7.93
N VAL A 121 -4.10 1.07 -8.25
CA VAL A 121 -3.77 -0.03 -7.34
C VAL A 121 -2.51 0.33 -6.58
N LEU A 122 -2.53 0.06 -5.28
CA LEU A 122 -1.35 0.19 -4.44
C LEU A 122 -0.66 -1.16 -4.33
N ALA A 123 0.66 -1.15 -4.42
CA ALA A 123 1.46 -2.36 -4.33
C ALA A 123 2.68 -2.14 -3.46
N ILE A 124 3.19 -3.21 -2.88
CA ILE A 124 4.36 -3.19 -2.01
C ILE A 124 5.36 -4.23 -2.49
N ASP A 125 6.65 -3.89 -2.47
CA ASP A 125 7.69 -4.85 -2.85
C ASP A 125 8.26 -5.55 -1.61
N ALA A 126 9.12 -6.55 -1.85
CA ALA A 126 9.64 -7.38 -0.79
C ALA A 126 10.51 -6.62 0.21
N GLU A 127 11.01 -5.46 -0.18
CA GLU A 127 11.84 -4.60 0.68
C GLU A 127 11.04 -3.49 1.34
N GLY A 128 9.72 -3.44 1.10
CA GLY A 128 8.85 -2.47 1.71
C GLY A 128 8.50 -1.28 0.85
N GLY A 129 9.12 -1.11 -0.31
CA GLY A 129 8.82 0.00 -1.21
C GLY A 129 7.38 -0.06 -1.71
N VAL A 130 6.76 1.10 -1.86
CA VAL A 130 5.34 1.19 -2.21
C VAL A 130 5.16 1.94 -3.52
N TYR A 131 4.22 1.45 -4.33
CA TYR A 131 3.97 1.93 -5.69
C TYR A 131 2.48 2.08 -5.93
N THR A 132 2.13 2.97 -6.87
CA THR A 132 0.77 2.99 -7.43
C THR A 132 0.85 2.67 -8.91
N LEU A 133 -0.16 1.94 -9.37
CA LEU A 133 -0.27 1.53 -10.78
C LEU A 133 -1.62 1.97 -11.31
N ASP A 134 -1.60 2.68 -12.44
CA ASP A 134 -2.84 3.05 -13.13
C ASP A 134 -2.61 2.94 -14.64
N HIS A 135 -3.62 3.32 -15.41
CA HIS A 135 -3.55 3.19 -16.87
C HIS A 135 -2.51 4.12 -17.50
N THR A 136 -2.00 5.11 -16.75
CA THR A 136 -1.00 6.04 -17.27
C THR A 136 0.43 5.61 -16.95
N GLY A 137 0.61 4.65 -16.05
CA GLY A 137 1.94 4.16 -15.73
C GLY A 137 2.06 3.68 -14.31
N ASP A 138 3.30 3.45 -13.92
CA ASP A 138 3.66 2.98 -12.59
C ASP A 138 4.42 4.09 -11.87
N TRP A 139 4.13 4.27 -10.60
CA TRP A 139 4.64 5.40 -9.83
C TRP A 139 5.23 4.92 -8.51
N TYR A 140 6.37 5.47 -8.15
CA TYR A 140 6.99 5.21 -6.86
C TYR A 140 6.45 6.18 -5.82
N VAL A 141 5.99 5.66 -4.68
CA VAL A 141 5.37 6.48 -3.63
C VAL A 141 6.29 6.67 -2.44
N GLY A 142 6.96 5.63 -1.99
CA GLY A 142 7.85 5.76 -0.84
C GLY A 142 8.64 4.49 -0.54
N PRO A 143 9.68 4.60 0.28
CA PRO A 143 10.56 3.46 0.57
C PRO A 143 9.96 2.44 1.53
N ASP A 144 8.91 2.83 2.25
CA ASP A 144 8.21 1.94 3.17
C ASP A 144 6.76 2.41 3.31
N ILE A 145 5.97 1.61 4.04
CA ILE A 145 4.54 1.91 4.17
C ILE A 145 4.29 3.22 4.91
N ASP A 146 5.10 3.55 5.91
CA ASP A 146 4.91 4.77 6.68
C ASP A 146 5.13 6.01 5.81
N HIS A 147 6.21 6.02 5.03
CA HIS A 147 6.48 7.13 4.10
C HIS A 147 5.43 7.20 3.00
N ALA A 148 4.99 6.05 2.50
CA ALA A 148 4.00 6.00 1.45
C ALA A 148 2.65 6.54 1.92
N LEU A 149 2.19 6.12 3.09
CA LEU A 149 0.93 6.62 3.66
C LEU A 149 1.03 8.12 3.91
N THR A 150 2.17 8.58 4.42
CA THR A 150 2.39 10.01 4.64
C THR A 150 2.26 10.78 3.32
N ALA A 151 2.92 10.31 2.27
CA ALA A 151 2.87 10.99 0.98
C ALA A 151 1.46 11.00 0.39
N LEU A 152 0.77 9.86 0.44
CA LEU A 152 -0.57 9.76 -0.13
C LEU A 152 -1.58 10.62 0.64
N ILE A 153 -1.52 10.58 1.96
CA ILE A 153 -2.45 11.33 2.81
C ILE A 153 -2.16 12.82 2.74
N ALA A 154 -0.89 13.21 2.66
CA ALA A 154 -0.52 14.62 2.57
C ALA A 154 -0.64 15.17 1.14
N GLY A 155 -0.86 14.33 0.15
CA GLY A 155 -0.97 14.77 -1.24
C GLY A 155 0.35 15.17 -1.85
N VAL A 156 1.38 14.37 -1.63
CA VAL A 156 2.69 14.55 -2.26
C VAL A 156 2.69 13.82 -3.59
N GLU A 157 3.19 14.49 -4.62
CA GLU A 157 3.19 13.92 -5.97
C GLU A 157 4.14 12.73 -6.05
N PRO A 158 3.70 11.56 -6.55
CA PRO A 158 4.58 10.39 -6.69
C PRO A 158 5.52 10.58 -7.87
N ARG A 159 6.60 9.79 -7.87
CA ARG A 159 7.60 9.83 -8.92
C ARG A 159 7.32 8.74 -9.95
N ARG A 160 7.25 9.14 -11.22
CA ARG A 160 7.03 8.18 -12.28
C ARG A 160 8.22 7.23 -12.43
N LEU A 161 7.94 5.93 -12.54
CA LEU A 161 8.98 4.95 -12.78
C LEU A 161 9.39 4.97 -14.25
N THR A 162 10.69 4.86 -14.47
CA THR A 162 11.26 4.84 -15.83
C THR A 162 12.07 3.58 -16.06
N THR A 163 11.73 2.51 -15.35
CA THR A 163 12.47 1.25 -15.47
C THR A 163 12.15 0.48 -16.73
N ARG A 164 11.07 0.82 -17.40
CA ARG A 164 10.70 0.11 -18.59
C ARG A 164 11.56 0.52 -19.75
N LEU A 165 12.07 -0.42 -20.45
CA LEU A 165 12.93 -0.17 -21.61
C LEU A 165 12.32 -0.71 -22.89
#